data_b4c811645aa2aed68cad67e0e30f3977
#
_entry.id   b4c811645aa2aed68cad67e0e30f3977
#
_cell.length_a   1.000
_cell.length_b   1.000
_cell.length_c   1.000
_cell.angle_alpha   90.00
_cell.angle_beta   90.00
_cell.angle_gamma   90.00
#
_symmetry.space_group_name_H-M   'P 1'
#
loop_
_entity.id
_entity.type
_entity.pdbx_description
1 polymer ?
#
loop_
_entity_poly.entity_id
_entity_poly.type
_entity_poly.pdbx_seq_one_letter_code
_entity_poly.pdbx_strand_id
1 'polypeptide(L)'
;MKKVLLVVMSLLMITPTMQAKDKEEEYKVVVVKNEANGSYAYEQVVNVEGVSKEEMFSRAKKWIISNFKTNDNNIQFDETNLTIANTATVVLKVASGFNWALTSGLVNFKLNLQFKDGRYKFVFDNIAVQAAYSDGIVETVNYEQVQRNNKPAKHIRKEINEKLLAIATQMEEVIKTGGGKGKDDW
;
A
#
# COMPACT_ATOMS: atom_id res chain seq x y z
N MET A 1 -58.91 -58.73 12.88
CA MET A 1 -57.68 -58.70 12.07
C MET A 1 -57.33 -57.24 11.87
N LYS A 2 -56.42 -56.70 12.70
CA LYS A 2 -55.99 -55.27 12.65
C LYS A 2 -54.74 -55.18 11.78
N LYS A 3 -54.80 -54.43 10.66
CA LYS A 3 -53.65 -54.10 9.82
C LYS A 3 -52.93 -52.93 10.43
N VAL A 4 -51.69 -53.18 10.85
CA VAL A 4 -50.74 -52.15 11.31
C VAL A 4 -50.05 -51.56 10.09
N LEU A 5 -50.28 -50.29 9.81
CA LEU A 5 -49.63 -49.56 8.74
C LEU A 5 -48.33 -48.93 9.29
N LEU A 6 -47.20 -49.44 8.85
CA LEU A 6 -45.87 -48.96 9.24
C LEU A 6 -45.50 -47.77 8.32
N VAL A 7 -45.59 -46.57 8.86
CA VAL A 7 -45.13 -45.38 8.16
C VAL A 7 -43.63 -45.21 8.44
N VAL A 8 -42.81 -45.48 7.45
CA VAL A 8 -41.35 -45.19 7.49
C VAL A 8 -41.17 -43.72 7.16
N MET A 9 -40.89 -42.94 8.19
CA MET A 9 -40.58 -41.53 8.07
C MET A 9 -39.08 -41.40 7.77
N SER A 10 -38.72 -41.25 6.49
CA SER A 10 -37.35 -40.95 6.05
C SER A 10 -36.99 -39.54 6.39
N LEU A 11 -36.21 -39.38 7.47
CA LEU A 11 -35.64 -38.09 7.89
C LEU A 11 -34.51 -37.71 6.93
N LEU A 12 -34.79 -36.85 5.94
CA LEU A 12 -33.79 -36.22 5.09
C LEU A 12 -32.98 -35.22 5.96
N MET A 13 -31.80 -35.68 6.37
CA MET A 13 -30.81 -34.79 6.96
C MET A 13 -30.29 -33.85 5.87
N ILE A 14 -30.85 -32.62 5.80
CA ILE A 14 -30.28 -31.53 5.04
C ILE A 14 -29.10 -31.01 5.87
N THR A 15 -27.90 -31.47 5.53
CA THR A 15 -26.68 -30.86 6.04
C THR A 15 -26.54 -29.49 5.37
N PRO A 16 -26.52 -28.34 6.12
CA PRO A 16 -26.21 -27.09 5.52
C PRO A 16 -24.72 -27.16 5.11
N THR A 17 -24.46 -27.20 3.81
CA THR A 17 -23.15 -26.89 3.26
C THR A 17 -22.85 -25.43 3.64
N MET A 18 -22.10 -25.23 4.72
CA MET A 18 -21.44 -23.97 5.00
C MET A 18 -20.44 -23.70 3.87
N GLN A 19 -20.90 -23.01 2.82
CA GLN A 19 -19.99 -22.32 1.94
C GLN A 19 -19.29 -21.29 2.81
N ALA A 20 -18.03 -21.56 3.14
CA ALA A 20 -17.12 -20.54 3.66
C ALA A 20 -17.01 -19.46 2.57
N LYS A 21 -17.83 -18.43 2.69
CA LYS A 21 -17.69 -17.22 1.94
C LYS A 21 -16.36 -16.64 2.42
N ASP A 22 -15.30 -16.75 1.61
CA ASP A 22 -14.06 -16.04 1.83
C ASP A 22 -14.47 -14.59 2.09
N LYS A 23 -14.40 -14.12 3.34
CA LYS A 23 -14.53 -12.72 3.66
C LYS A 23 -13.33 -12.05 3.02
N GLU A 24 -13.53 -11.44 1.86
CA GLU A 24 -12.56 -10.49 1.31
C GLU A 24 -12.33 -9.45 2.42
N GLU A 25 -11.14 -9.46 3.02
CA GLU A 25 -10.78 -8.45 4.01
C GLU A 25 -10.84 -7.09 3.31
N GLU A 26 -11.77 -6.27 3.75
CA GLU A 26 -11.95 -4.92 3.24
C GLU A 26 -10.73 -4.08 3.61
N TYR A 27 -10.02 -3.57 2.62
CA TYR A 27 -8.87 -2.67 2.81
C TYR A 27 -9.15 -1.31 2.19
N LYS A 28 -8.50 -0.26 2.71
CA LYS A 28 -8.66 1.09 2.19
C LYS A 28 -7.92 1.21 0.85
N VAL A 29 -8.66 1.44 -0.23
CA VAL A 29 -8.09 1.75 -1.55
C VAL A 29 -7.62 3.19 -1.54
N VAL A 30 -6.32 3.42 -1.68
CA VAL A 30 -5.70 4.77 -1.73
C VAL A 30 -5.10 5.08 -3.10
N VAL A 31 -4.69 4.06 -3.86
CA VAL A 31 -4.19 4.22 -5.22
C VAL A 31 -5.38 4.24 -6.18
N VAL A 32 -5.65 5.40 -6.74
CA VAL A 32 -6.80 5.63 -7.61
C VAL A 32 -6.36 6.09 -9.00
N LYS A 33 -7.20 5.85 -9.99
CA LYS A 33 -6.97 6.30 -11.35
C LYS A 33 -7.27 7.79 -11.47
N ASN A 34 -6.35 8.53 -12.06
CA ASN A 34 -6.57 9.90 -12.46
C ASN A 34 -7.30 9.92 -13.80
N GLU A 35 -8.54 10.38 -13.82
CA GLU A 35 -9.38 10.38 -15.02
C GLU A 35 -8.85 11.29 -16.13
N ALA A 36 -8.02 12.29 -15.81
CA ALA A 36 -7.50 13.23 -16.80
C ALA A 36 -6.36 12.63 -17.66
N ASN A 37 -5.52 11.77 -17.06
CA ASN A 37 -4.34 11.20 -17.73
C ASN A 37 -4.28 9.67 -17.72
N GLY A 38 -5.22 9.03 -17.04
CA GLY A 38 -5.32 7.57 -16.95
C GLY A 38 -4.29 6.89 -16.03
N SER A 39 -3.37 7.64 -15.41
CA SER A 39 -2.37 7.10 -14.51
C SER A 39 -2.95 6.75 -13.14
N TYR A 40 -2.32 5.81 -12.44
CA TYR A 40 -2.67 5.47 -11.06
C TYR A 40 -1.72 6.16 -10.09
N ALA A 41 -2.29 6.80 -9.06
CA ALA A 41 -1.53 7.48 -8.03
C ALA A 41 -2.28 7.46 -6.69
N TYR A 42 -1.53 7.63 -5.58
CA TYR A 42 -2.08 8.01 -4.29
C TYR A 42 -1.65 9.45 -4.00
N GLU A 43 -2.61 10.34 -4.04
CA GLU A 43 -2.40 11.77 -3.84
C GLU A 43 -3.23 12.27 -2.67
N GLN A 44 -2.65 13.13 -1.83
CA GLN A 44 -3.36 13.78 -0.75
C GLN A 44 -2.74 15.14 -0.42
N VAL A 45 -3.61 16.09 -0.03
CA VAL A 45 -3.23 17.34 0.62
C VAL A 45 -3.50 17.20 2.12
N VAL A 46 -2.49 17.47 2.92
CA VAL A 46 -2.55 17.36 4.40
C VAL A 46 -2.41 18.75 5.00
N ASN A 47 -3.37 19.16 5.83
CA ASN A 47 -3.29 20.40 6.59
C ASN A 47 -2.45 20.18 7.86
N VAL A 48 -1.54 21.13 8.12
CA VAL A 48 -0.64 21.13 9.30
C VAL A 48 -0.62 22.55 9.86
N GLU A 49 -1.59 22.84 10.71
CA GLU A 49 -1.74 24.16 11.30
C GLU A 49 -0.54 24.53 12.19
N GLY A 50 -0.12 25.79 12.13
CA GLY A 50 0.94 26.32 12.99
C GLY A 50 2.36 25.90 12.63
N VAL A 51 2.56 25.17 11.52
CA VAL A 51 3.90 24.76 11.05
C VAL A 51 4.21 25.43 9.72
N SER A 52 5.37 26.09 9.63
CA SER A 52 5.82 26.73 8.39
C SER A 52 6.18 25.68 7.33
N LYS A 53 6.18 26.10 6.07
CA LYS A 53 6.58 25.21 4.95
C LYS A 53 8.03 24.75 5.06
N GLU A 54 8.93 25.61 5.54
CA GLU A 54 10.35 25.32 5.76
C GLU A 54 10.52 24.24 6.84
N GLU A 55 9.77 24.33 7.93
CA GLU A 55 9.81 23.36 9.00
C GLU A 55 9.23 22.01 8.56
N MET A 56 8.10 22.00 7.84
CA MET A 56 7.54 20.78 7.27
C MET A 56 8.51 20.12 6.30
N PHE A 57 9.17 20.90 5.42
CA PHE A 57 10.19 20.42 4.49
C PHE A 57 11.37 19.78 5.25
N SER A 58 11.88 20.45 6.29
CA SER A 58 12.99 19.96 7.11
C SER A 58 12.63 18.62 7.78
N ARG A 59 11.44 18.53 8.37
CA ARG A 59 10.94 17.30 9.00
C ARG A 59 10.80 16.15 8.00
N ALA A 60 10.21 16.41 6.83
CA ALA A 60 10.06 15.43 5.76
C ALA A 60 11.41 14.98 5.21
N LYS A 61 12.37 15.89 5.01
CA LYS A 61 13.74 15.59 4.58
C LYS A 61 14.43 14.62 5.55
N LYS A 62 14.39 14.89 6.85
CA LYS A 62 14.95 14.02 7.89
C LYS A 62 14.29 12.64 7.90
N TRP A 63 12.96 12.61 7.80
CA TRP A 63 12.20 11.36 7.79
C TRP A 63 12.53 10.48 6.58
N ILE A 64 12.60 11.07 5.37
CA ILE A 64 12.95 10.34 4.14
C ILE A 64 14.34 9.74 4.24
N ILE A 65 15.34 10.52 4.67
CA ILE A 65 16.73 10.05 4.85
C ILE A 65 16.81 8.88 5.85
N SER A 66 16.00 8.92 6.92
CA SER A 66 16.01 7.89 7.96
C SER A 66 15.28 6.61 7.56
N ASN A 67 14.23 6.69 6.72
CA ASN A 67 13.36 5.56 6.40
C ASN A 67 13.68 4.89 5.07
N PHE A 68 14.21 5.65 4.11
CA PHE A 68 14.63 5.11 2.83
C PHE A 68 16.15 5.04 2.78
N LYS A 69 16.71 3.83 2.79
CA LYS A 69 18.13 3.60 2.54
C LYS A 69 18.39 3.87 1.05
N THR A 70 18.60 5.10 0.71
CA THR A 70 18.72 5.56 -0.67
C THR A 70 20.18 5.80 -0.99
N ASN A 71 20.59 5.39 -2.18
CA ASN A 71 21.76 5.99 -2.82
C ASN A 71 21.38 7.45 -3.13
N ASP A 72 22.29 8.37 -2.98
CA ASP A 72 22.07 9.82 -3.15
C ASP A 72 21.38 10.21 -4.48
N ASN A 73 21.45 9.36 -5.48
CA ASN A 73 20.83 9.57 -6.79
C ASN A 73 19.30 9.37 -6.83
N ASN A 74 18.70 8.83 -5.78
CA ASN A 74 17.27 8.52 -5.75
C ASN A 74 16.43 9.59 -5.02
N ILE A 75 17.08 10.51 -4.31
CA ILE A 75 16.41 11.61 -3.62
C ILE A 75 16.89 12.96 -4.20
N GLN A 76 15.93 13.81 -4.49
CA GLN A 76 16.17 15.18 -4.91
C GLN A 76 15.49 16.13 -3.92
N PHE A 77 16.27 17.05 -3.35
CA PHE A 77 15.80 18.11 -2.47
C PHE A 77 15.95 19.45 -3.19
N ASP A 78 14.84 20.12 -3.45
CA ASP A 78 14.83 21.48 -3.96
C ASP A 78 14.48 22.42 -2.81
N GLU A 79 15.49 23.03 -2.22
CA GLU A 79 15.35 23.92 -1.07
C GLU A 79 14.80 25.31 -1.48
N THR A 80 14.89 25.66 -2.76
CA THR A 80 14.34 26.92 -3.28
C THR A 80 12.82 26.83 -3.42
N ASN A 81 12.34 25.76 -4.02
CA ASN A 81 10.92 25.55 -4.27
C ASN A 81 10.25 24.73 -3.14
N LEU A 82 11.02 24.28 -2.15
CA LEU A 82 10.57 23.41 -1.06
C LEU A 82 9.82 22.19 -1.62
N THR A 83 10.51 21.40 -2.43
CA THR A 83 9.98 20.14 -2.97
C THR A 83 10.96 19.00 -2.74
N ILE A 84 10.42 17.81 -2.60
CA ILE A 84 11.20 16.57 -2.48
C ILE A 84 10.69 15.58 -3.50
N ALA A 85 11.60 14.94 -4.23
CA ALA A 85 11.30 13.79 -5.06
C ALA A 85 12.18 12.62 -4.63
N ASN A 86 11.56 11.46 -4.36
CA ASN A 86 12.25 10.25 -3.93
C ASN A 86 11.71 9.04 -4.70
N THR A 87 12.61 8.29 -5.33
CA THR A 87 12.27 6.96 -5.88
C THR A 87 12.67 5.91 -4.86
N ALA A 88 11.70 5.13 -4.42
CA ALA A 88 11.89 4.15 -3.35
C ALA A 88 11.33 2.78 -3.73
N THR A 89 11.81 1.78 -3.01
CA THR A 89 11.40 0.38 -3.14
C THR A 89 11.01 -0.16 -1.77
N VAL A 90 9.89 -0.87 -1.69
CA VAL A 90 9.46 -1.57 -0.50
C VAL A 90 9.13 -3.04 -0.80
N VAL A 91 9.35 -3.90 0.19
CA VAL A 91 9.08 -5.33 0.06
C VAL A 91 7.59 -5.61 0.24
N LEU A 92 7.01 -6.37 -0.69
CA LEU A 92 5.67 -6.95 -0.53
C LEU A 92 5.76 -8.24 0.29
N LYS A 93 4.74 -8.46 1.11
CA LYS A 93 4.54 -9.77 1.73
C LYS A 93 3.95 -10.71 0.69
N VAL A 94 4.72 -11.71 0.32
CA VAL A 94 4.22 -12.80 -0.52
C VAL A 94 3.47 -13.76 0.40
N ALA A 95 2.15 -13.91 0.19
CA ALA A 95 1.37 -14.86 0.97
C ALA A 95 1.83 -16.29 0.69
N SER A 96 2.08 -17.05 1.74
CA SER A 96 2.39 -18.49 1.60
C SER A 96 1.24 -19.23 0.91
N GLY A 97 1.56 -20.02 -0.12
CA GLY A 97 0.57 -20.74 -0.92
C GLY A 97 -0.05 -19.95 -2.07
N PHE A 98 0.34 -18.71 -2.27
CA PHE A 98 -0.22 -17.83 -3.28
C PHE A 98 0.20 -18.18 -4.71
N ASN A 99 1.47 -18.38 -4.92
CA ASN A 99 2.09 -18.96 -6.10
C ASN A 99 3.45 -19.51 -5.65
N TRP A 100 3.59 -20.83 -5.66
CA TRP A 100 4.84 -21.48 -5.25
C TRP A 100 6.08 -21.01 -6.05
N ALA A 101 5.85 -20.46 -7.24
CA ALA A 101 6.91 -19.93 -8.07
C ALA A 101 7.36 -18.51 -7.66
N LEU A 102 6.53 -17.72 -6.96
CA LEU A 102 6.86 -16.36 -6.55
C LEU A 102 7.69 -16.36 -5.26
N THR A 103 8.95 -15.97 -5.35
CA THR A 103 9.90 -15.98 -4.23
C THR A 103 10.00 -14.62 -3.54
N SER A 104 9.84 -13.52 -4.27
CA SER A 104 9.82 -12.18 -3.70
C SER A 104 9.01 -11.20 -4.56
N GLY A 105 8.52 -10.16 -3.94
CA GLY A 105 7.87 -9.04 -4.61
C GLY A 105 8.40 -7.72 -4.05
N LEU A 106 8.69 -6.78 -4.93
CA LEU A 106 9.09 -5.42 -4.58
C LEU A 106 8.12 -4.44 -5.23
N VAL A 107 7.78 -3.38 -4.52
CA VAL A 107 7.06 -2.24 -5.10
C VAL A 107 8.02 -1.09 -5.24
N ASN A 108 8.18 -0.62 -6.46
CA ASN A 108 8.88 0.62 -6.79
C ASN A 108 7.85 1.73 -6.95
N PHE A 109 8.13 2.90 -6.44
CA PHE A 109 7.29 4.08 -6.59
C PHE A 109 8.12 5.36 -6.52
N LYS A 110 7.56 6.45 -7.03
CA LYS A 110 8.08 7.79 -6.82
C LYS A 110 7.20 8.54 -5.84
N LEU A 111 7.81 9.10 -4.80
CA LEU A 111 7.16 9.99 -3.83
C LEU A 111 7.56 11.43 -4.13
N ASN A 112 6.59 12.27 -4.44
CA ASN A 112 6.77 13.71 -4.64
C ASN A 112 6.08 14.46 -3.51
N LEU A 113 6.79 15.44 -2.91
CA LEU A 113 6.28 16.30 -1.84
C LEU A 113 6.40 17.78 -2.25
N GLN A 114 5.39 18.55 -1.94
CA GLN A 114 5.35 20.00 -2.13
C GLN A 114 4.80 20.67 -0.88
N PHE A 115 5.47 21.72 -0.40
CA PHE A 115 5.14 22.38 0.85
C PHE A 115 4.65 23.81 0.61
N LYS A 116 3.58 24.19 1.33
CA LYS A 116 3.04 25.54 1.45
C LYS A 116 2.73 25.81 2.91
N ASP A 117 2.68 27.07 3.33
CA ASP A 117 2.36 27.38 4.72
C ASP A 117 1.05 26.72 5.16
N GLY A 118 1.10 26.02 6.28
CA GLY A 118 -0.03 25.32 6.88
C GLY A 118 -0.49 24.04 6.17
N ARG A 119 0.16 23.58 5.11
CA ARG A 119 -0.18 22.34 4.41
C ARG A 119 0.93 21.81 3.53
N TYR A 120 0.88 20.52 3.23
CA TYR A 120 1.70 19.91 2.18
C TYR A 120 0.86 18.98 1.30
N LYS A 121 1.35 18.73 0.10
CA LYS A 121 0.81 17.74 -0.83
C LYS A 121 1.84 16.64 -1.01
N PHE A 122 1.37 15.39 -1.02
CA PHE A 122 2.18 14.28 -1.47
C PHE A 122 1.52 13.54 -2.62
N VAL A 123 2.34 12.90 -3.46
CA VAL A 123 1.92 12.04 -4.56
C VAL A 123 2.85 10.84 -4.62
N PHE A 124 2.27 9.64 -4.48
CA PHE A 124 2.93 8.39 -4.88
C PHE A 124 2.48 8.07 -6.30
N ASP A 125 3.40 8.05 -7.23
CA ASP A 125 3.17 7.75 -8.64
C ASP A 125 4.21 6.75 -9.19
N ASN A 126 4.15 6.43 -10.48
CA ASN A 126 5.04 5.46 -11.14
C ASN A 126 5.12 4.13 -10.38
N ILE A 127 3.99 3.66 -9.89
CA ILE A 127 3.91 2.46 -9.06
C ILE A 127 4.09 1.23 -9.95
N ALA A 128 5.14 0.46 -9.68
CA ALA A 128 5.44 -0.77 -10.41
C ALA A 128 5.78 -1.91 -9.44
N VAL A 129 5.41 -3.13 -9.81
CA VAL A 129 5.71 -4.35 -9.05
C VAL A 129 6.81 -5.12 -9.77
N GLN A 130 7.89 -5.41 -9.07
CA GLN A 130 8.90 -6.34 -9.52
C GLN A 130 8.69 -7.68 -8.81
N ALA A 131 8.38 -8.71 -9.57
CA ALA A 131 8.15 -10.06 -9.08
C ALA A 131 9.31 -10.96 -9.48
N ALA A 132 9.90 -11.68 -8.52
CA ALA A 132 10.92 -12.67 -8.77
C ALA A 132 10.36 -14.08 -8.55
N TYR A 133 10.62 -14.98 -9.46
CA TYR A 133 10.11 -16.36 -9.47
C TYR A 133 11.22 -17.36 -9.18
N SER A 134 10.85 -18.57 -8.78
CA SER A 134 11.79 -19.65 -8.40
C SER A 134 12.65 -20.16 -9.56
N ASP A 135 12.24 -19.95 -10.80
CA ASP A 135 13.01 -20.26 -12.02
C ASP A 135 14.03 -19.16 -12.40
N GLY A 136 14.13 -18.11 -11.58
CA GLY A 136 15.02 -16.98 -11.78
C GLY A 136 14.47 -15.87 -12.69
N ILE A 137 13.24 -16.02 -13.18
CA ILE A 137 12.59 -14.96 -13.96
C ILE A 137 12.23 -13.79 -13.03
N VAL A 138 12.52 -12.59 -13.51
CA VAL A 138 12.12 -11.34 -12.84
C VAL A 138 11.27 -10.53 -13.80
N GLU A 139 10.02 -10.28 -13.42
CA GLU A 139 9.08 -9.45 -14.18
C GLU A 139 8.82 -8.13 -13.48
N THR A 140 8.71 -7.05 -14.25
CA THR A 140 8.24 -5.76 -13.75
C THR A 140 6.94 -5.40 -14.44
N VAL A 141 5.90 -5.18 -13.66
CA VAL A 141 4.58 -4.81 -14.15
C VAL A 141 4.12 -3.50 -13.50
N ASN A 142 3.54 -2.61 -14.28
CA ASN A 142 2.98 -1.37 -13.74
C ASN A 142 1.67 -1.65 -13.00
N TYR A 143 1.27 -0.74 -12.12
CA TYR A 143 0.05 -0.87 -11.32
C TYR A 143 -1.21 -1.04 -12.18
N GLU A 144 -1.25 -0.44 -13.37
CA GLU A 144 -2.32 -0.60 -14.37
C GLU A 144 -2.52 -2.07 -14.77
N GLN A 145 -1.44 -2.81 -14.90
CA GLN A 145 -1.47 -4.23 -15.29
C GLN A 145 -1.94 -5.14 -14.15
N VAL A 146 -1.85 -4.67 -12.89
CA VAL A 146 -2.32 -5.39 -11.69
C VAL A 146 -3.83 -5.21 -11.46
N GLN A 147 -4.56 -4.51 -12.36
CA GLN A 147 -6.01 -4.31 -12.26
C GLN A 147 -6.84 -5.55 -12.64
N ARG A 148 -6.21 -6.67 -12.95
CA ARG A 148 -6.90 -7.94 -13.27
C ARG A 148 -7.75 -8.42 -12.10
N ASN A 149 -8.92 -8.99 -12.43
CA ASN A 149 -9.85 -9.51 -11.42
C ASN A 149 -9.56 -10.99 -11.09
N ASN A 150 -8.37 -11.27 -10.58
CA ASN A 150 -7.98 -12.59 -10.09
C ASN A 150 -7.39 -12.47 -8.67
N LYS A 151 -7.36 -13.57 -7.92
CA LYS A 151 -6.86 -13.58 -6.52
C LYS A 151 -5.44 -13.00 -6.40
N PRO A 152 -4.47 -13.36 -7.27
CA PRO A 152 -3.14 -12.77 -7.26
C PRO A 152 -3.14 -11.26 -7.33
N ALA A 153 -3.77 -10.71 -8.35
CA ALA A 153 -3.78 -9.28 -8.57
C ALA A 153 -4.49 -8.52 -7.43
N LYS A 154 -5.57 -9.07 -6.89
CA LYS A 154 -6.27 -8.50 -5.73
C LYS A 154 -5.36 -8.43 -4.50
N HIS A 155 -4.63 -9.51 -4.19
CA HIS A 155 -3.69 -9.53 -3.07
C HIS A 155 -2.57 -8.49 -3.25
N ILE A 156 -1.97 -8.42 -4.42
CA ILE A 156 -0.92 -7.43 -4.72
C ILE A 156 -1.45 -6.01 -4.56
N ARG A 157 -2.65 -5.71 -5.08
CA ARG A 157 -3.27 -4.38 -4.90
C ARG A 157 -3.52 -4.05 -3.42
N LYS A 158 -4.02 -5.01 -2.64
CA LYS A 158 -4.20 -4.85 -1.19
C LYS A 158 -2.88 -4.49 -0.52
N GLU A 159 -1.84 -5.30 -0.71
CA GLU A 159 -0.51 -5.06 -0.14
C GLU A 159 0.07 -3.70 -0.52
N ILE A 160 -0.06 -3.29 -1.79
CA ILE A 160 0.40 -1.96 -2.25
C ILE A 160 -0.33 -0.86 -1.51
N ASN A 161 -1.67 -0.90 -1.48
CA ASN A 161 -2.48 0.14 -0.84
C ASN A 161 -2.17 0.25 0.66
N GLU A 162 -2.05 -0.88 1.36
CA GLU A 162 -1.70 -0.93 2.79
C GLU A 162 -0.29 -0.39 3.05
N LYS A 163 0.70 -0.74 2.21
CA LYS A 163 2.07 -0.24 2.34
C LYS A 163 2.15 1.27 2.12
N LEU A 164 1.56 1.78 1.05
CA LEU A 164 1.61 3.21 0.74
C LEU A 164 0.82 4.02 1.78
N LEU A 165 -0.32 3.50 2.27
CA LEU A 165 -1.06 4.12 3.36
C LEU A 165 -0.23 4.18 4.65
N ALA A 166 0.46 3.09 5.01
CA ALA A 166 1.32 3.07 6.19
C ALA A 166 2.47 4.07 6.10
N ILE A 167 3.12 4.17 4.95
CA ILE A 167 4.18 5.15 4.68
C ILE A 167 3.64 6.57 4.81
N ALA A 168 2.49 6.88 4.19
CA ALA A 168 1.86 8.18 4.27
C ALA A 168 1.48 8.56 5.70
N THR A 169 0.92 7.62 6.47
CA THR A 169 0.53 7.85 7.87
C THR A 169 1.74 8.15 8.77
N GLN A 170 2.83 7.40 8.64
CA GLN A 170 4.05 7.65 9.41
C GLN A 170 4.69 8.99 9.05
N MET A 171 4.74 9.30 7.75
CA MET A 171 5.24 10.58 7.27
C MET A 171 4.40 11.75 7.80
N GLU A 172 3.08 11.63 7.76
CA GLU A 172 2.14 12.63 8.25
C GLU A 172 2.35 12.89 9.75
N GLU A 173 2.48 11.83 10.55
CA GLU A 173 2.75 11.94 11.99
C GLU A 173 4.02 12.74 12.26
N VAL A 174 5.13 12.39 11.57
CA VAL A 174 6.41 13.08 11.76
C VAL A 174 6.35 14.54 11.30
N ILE A 175 5.72 14.83 10.16
CA ILE A 175 5.60 16.21 9.68
C ILE A 175 4.75 17.06 10.63
N LYS A 176 3.67 16.51 11.18
CA LYS A 176 2.81 17.22 12.14
C LYS A 176 3.49 17.47 13.49
N THR A 177 4.12 16.43 14.06
CA THR A 177 4.61 16.45 15.45
C THR A 177 6.08 16.81 15.57
N GLY A 178 6.84 16.83 14.48
CA GLY A 178 8.29 16.98 14.50
C GLY A 178 9.05 15.71 14.88
N GLY A 179 8.35 14.52 14.88
CA GLY A 179 8.99 13.24 15.22
C GLY A 179 9.23 13.08 16.73
N GLY A 180 8.27 13.49 17.54
CA GLY A 180 8.34 13.34 18.99
C GLY A 180 8.31 11.88 19.41
N LYS A 181 9.44 11.39 19.80
CA LYS A 181 9.95 10.34 20.70
C LYS A 181 11.18 9.66 20.13
N GLY A 182 12.10 10.42 19.56
CA GLY A 182 13.50 10.01 19.59
C GLY A 182 13.93 10.10 21.05
N LYS A 183 14.45 9.02 21.60
CA LYS A 183 15.23 9.06 22.82
C LYS A 183 16.43 9.97 22.57
N ASP A 184 16.29 11.25 22.87
CA ASP A 184 17.42 12.12 23.20
C ASP A 184 17.76 11.88 24.66
N ASP A 185 18.23 10.68 24.97
CA ASP A 185 18.96 10.39 26.21
C ASP A 185 20.46 10.61 25.91
N TRP A 186 20.91 11.83 26.19
CA TRP A 186 22.31 12.13 26.41
C TRP A 186 22.70 11.74 27.82
#